data_52fc293991a2bc8bdcdcfbc634e51094
#
_entry.id   52fc293991a2bc8bdcdcfbc634e51094
#
_cell.length_a   1.000
_cell.length_b   1.000
_cell.length_c   1.000
_cell.angle_alpha   90.00
_cell.angle_beta   90.00
_cell.angle_gamma   90.00
#
_symmetry.space_group_name_H-M   'P 1'
#
loop_
_entity.id
_entity.type
_entity.pdbx_description
1 polymer ?
#
loop_
_entity_poly.entity_id
_entity_poly.type
_entity_poly.pdbx_seq_one_letter_code
_entity_poly.pdbx_strand_id
1 'polypeptide(L)'
;MAGVNKVIILGNLGKDPDVRFLPNGGAVANLTIATSESWKDKQTGEQKDKTEWHKVVIFGKLAEIAGEYLKKGSKAYFEGQLQTRKWQDQQGQDRYTTEVVVQGFNGVMQMLDGKQKGQQAPQQQSQAQQGFQQAPQQGFQQTPTQAQQPNQQGWGQAPQQPAPEFADDIPF
;
A
#
# COMPACT_ATOMS: atom_id res chain seq x y z
N MET A 1 -23.81 -16.82 -33.79
CA MET A 1 -23.03 -17.61 -32.83
C MET A 1 -22.73 -16.72 -31.61
N ALA A 2 -22.92 -17.24 -30.40
CA ALA A 2 -22.57 -16.51 -29.19
C ALA A 2 -21.13 -16.89 -28.82
N GLY A 3 -20.29 -15.90 -28.54
CA GLY A 3 -18.92 -16.07 -28.03
C GLY A 3 -18.86 -15.72 -26.55
N VAL A 4 -17.84 -16.17 -25.85
CA VAL A 4 -17.53 -15.78 -24.46
C VAL A 4 -16.25 -14.97 -24.44
N ASN A 5 -16.31 -13.79 -23.79
CA ASN A 5 -15.14 -12.96 -23.51
C ASN A 5 -15.17 -12.63 -22.01
N LYS A 6 -14.42 -13.40 -21.24
CA LYS A 6 -14.33 -13.24 -19.78
C LYS A 6 -12.88 -13.41 -19.33
N VAL A 7 -12.40 -12.48 -18.53
CA VAL A 7 -11.06 -12.50 -17.92
C VAL A 7 -11.23 -12.41 -16.42
N ILE A 8 -10.47 -13.23 -15.71
CA ILE A 8 -10.40 -13.25 -14.25
C ILE A 8 -8.97 -12.92 -13.86
N ILE A 9 -8.80 -11.94 -12.96
CA ILE A 9 -7.51 -11.54 -12.42
C ILE A 9 -7.60 -11.52 -10.89
N LEU A 10 -6.69 -12.23 -10.24
CA LEU A 10 -6.45 -12.16 -8.81
C LEU A 10 -5.01 -11.74 -8.57
N GLY A 11 -4.80 -10.53 -8.07
CA GLY A 11 -3.46 -9.97 -7.91
C GLY A 11 -3.40 -8.79 -6.98
N ASN A 12 -2.23 -8.16 -6.93
CA ASN A 12 -1.98 -7.02 -6.07
C ASN A 12 -1.86 -5.74 -6.91
N LEU A 13 -2.36 -4.62 -6.39
CA LEU A 13 -2.20 -3.32 -7.04
C LEU A 13 -0.73 -2.88 -7.00
N GLY A 14 -0.18 -2.55 -8.17
CA GLY A 14 1.19 -2.04 -8.29
C GLY A 14 1.33 -0.56 -7.92
N LYS A 15 0.22 0.18 -8.01
CA LYS A 15 0.11 1.61 -7.66
C LYS A 15 -1.30 1.92 -7.18
N ASP A 16 -1.48 3.10 -6.60
CA ASP A 16 -2.82 3.59 -6.24
C ASP A 16 -3.71 3.72 -7.49
N PRO A 17 -5.04 3.48 -7.36
CA PRO A 17 -5.99 3.69 -8.45
C PRO A 17 -5.97 5.12 -8.99
N ASP A 18 -5.91 5.28 -10.33
CA ASP A 18 -6.09 6.57 -11.00
C ASP A 18 -7.58 6.75 -11.33
N VAL A 19 -8.29 7.49 -10.48
CA VAL A 19 -9.74 7.72 -10.62
C VAL A 19 -10.00 9.06 -11.29
N ARG A 20 -10.86 9.05 -12.30
CA ARG A 20 -11.31 10.25 -13.04
C ARG A 20 -12.82 10.25 -13.14
N PHE A 21 -13.40 11.44 -13.06
CA PHE A 21 -14.82 11.64 -13.28
C PHE A 21 -15.07 12.12 -14.71
N LEU A 22 -16.02 11.50 -15.35
CA LEU A 22 -16.46 11.87 -16.69
C LEU A 22 -17.47 13.03 -16.62
N PRO A 23 -17.60 13.84 -17.71
CA PRO A 23 -18.57 14.95 -17.75
C PRO A 23 -20.03 14.53 -17.51
N ASN A 24 -20.36 13.27 -17.77
CA ASN A 24 -21.68 12.68 -17.51
C ASN A 24 -21.88 12.22 -16.06
N GLY A 25 -20.94 12.52 -15.15
CA GLY A 25 -20.99 12.15 -13.74
C GLY A 25 -20.54 10.73 -13.42
N GLY A 26 -20.15 9.93 -14.41
CA GLY A 26 -19.61 8.58 -14.19
C GLY A 26 -18.16 8.61 -13.75
N ALA A 27 -17.76 7.67 -12.91
CA ALA A 27 -16.35 7.47 -12.54
C ALA A 27 -15.67 6.40 -13.39
N VAL A 28 -14.37 6.58 -13.64
CA VAL A 28 -13.48 5.59 -14.26
C VAL A 28 -12.22 5.46 -13.41
N ALA A 29 -11.86 4.24 -13.07
CA ALA A 29 -10.63 3.93 -12.36
C ALA A 29 -9.69 3.09 -13.23
N ASN A 30 -8.44 3.55 -13.39
CA ASN A 30 -7.38 2.80 -14.05
C ASN A 30 -6.48 2.16 -13.02
N LEU A 31 -6.36 0.84 -13.08
CA LEU A 31 -5.53 0.06 -12.17
C LEU A 31 -4.44 -0.69 -12.93
N THR A 32 -3.34 -0.93 -12.24
CA THR A 32 -2.27 -1.81 -12.70
C THR A 32 -2.14 -2.93 -11.68
N ILE A 33 -2.42 -4.16 -12.10
CA ILE A 33 -2.47 -5.34 -11.24
C ILE A 33 -1.31 -6.25 -11.57
N ALA A 34 -0.56 -6.67 -10.55
CA ALA A 34 0.51 -7.67 -10.65
C ALA A 34 -0.04 -9.05 -10.28
N THR A 35 0.19 -10.02 -11.16
CA THR A 35 0.05 -11.45 -10.85
C THR A 35 1.44 -12.08 -10.87
N SER A 36 1.81 -12.78 -9.81
CA SER A 36 3.14 -13.39 -9.68
C SER A 36 3.03 -14.88 -9.54
N GLU A 37 3.86 -15.59 -10.28
CA GLU A 37 4.06 -17.03 -10.22
C GLU A 37 5.48 -17.29 -9.72
N SER A 38 5.63 -18.29 -8.86
CA SER A 38 6.91 -18.68 -8.30
C SER A 38 7.06 -20.18 -8.43
N TRP A 39 8.17 -20.62 -9.01
CA TRP A 39 8.44 -22.06 -9.19
C TRP A 39 9.92 -22.37 -8.98
N LYS A 40 10.18 -23.61 -8.66
CA LYS A 40 11.55 -24.13 -8.57
C LYS A 40 11.99 -24.73 -9.90
N ASP A 41 13.09 -24.22 -10.45
CA ASP A 41 13.68 -24.78 -11.66
C ASP A 41 14.15 -26.23 -11.40
N LYS A 42 13.69 -27.16 -12.22
CA LYS A 42 13.99 -28.60 -12.03
C LYS A 42 15.44 -28.97 -12.35
N GLN A 43 16.12 -28.15 -13.16
CA GLN A 43 17.50 -28.44 -13.59
C GLN A 43 18.52 -27.81 -12.65
N THR A 44 18.29 -26.54 -12.29
CA THR A 44 19.21 -25.77 -11.43
C THR A 44 18.86 -25.80 -9.95
N GLY A 45 17.61 -26.16 -9.61
CA GLY A 45 17.10 -26.11 -8.24
C GLY A 45 16.83 -24.70 -7.71
N GLU A 46 17.01 -23.68 -8.53
CA GLU A 46 16.81 -22.28 -8.16
C GLU A 46 15.33 -21.89 -8.13
N GLN A 47 14.97 -20.99 -7.23
CA GLN A 47 13.66 -20.35 -7.20
C GLN A 47 13.60 -19.31 -8.31
N LYS A 48 12.57 -19.40 -9.17
CA LYS A 48 12.29 -18.42 -10.22
C LYS A 48 10.93 -17.79 -9.98
N ASP A 49 10.88 -16.48 -10.18
CA ASP A 49 9.66 -15.68 -10.06
C ASP A 49 9.37 -15.00 -11.40
N LYS A 50 8.09 -14.96 -11.76
CA LYS A 50 7.60 -14.23 -12.93
C LYS A 50 6.41 -13.38 -12.54
N THR A 51 6.44 -12.11 -12.89
CA THR A 51 5.32 -11.18 -12.63
C THR A 51 4.80 -10.64 -13.95
N GLU A 52 3.48 -10.75 -14.13
CA GLU A 52 2.75 -10.13 -15.24
C GLU A 52 1.95 -8.93 -14.75
N TRP A 53 1.94 -7.86 -15.56
CA TRP A 53 1.26 -6.62 -15.26
C TRP A 53 0.03 -6.45 -16.14
N HIS A 54 -1.13 -6.38 -15.50
CA HIS A 54 -2.41 -6.26 -16.17
C HIS A 54 -2.97 -4.85 -16.02
N LYS A 55 -3.45 -4.26 -17.13
CA LYS A 55 -4.23 -3.02 -17.10
C LYS A 55 -5.70 -3.36 -16.91
N VAL A 56 -6.30 -2.84 -15.85
CA VAL A 56 -7.71 -3.03 -15.53
C VAL A 56 -8.38 -1.66 -15.48
N VAL A 57 -9.48 -1.51 -16.21
CA VAL A 57 -10.28 -0.27 -16.24
C VAL A 57 -11.65 -0.59 -15.66
N ILE A 58 -12.03 0.13 -14.63
CA ILE A 58 -13.31 -0.04 -13.93
C ILE A 58 -14.19 1.18 -14.21
N PHE A 59 -15.48 0.96 -14.48
CA PHE A 59 -16.44 2.02 -14.72
C PHE A 59 -17.53 2.08 -13.65
N GLY A 60 -18.08 3.29 -13.46
CA GLY A 60 -19.22 3.55 -12.60
C GLY A 60 -18.93 3.42 -11.12
N LYS A 61 -19.91 2.94 -10.34
CA LYS A 61 -19.81 2.89 -8.86
C LYS A 61 -18.65 2.05 -8.35
N LEU A 62 -18.29 0.97 -9.05
CA LEU A 62 -17.12 0.17 -8.68
C LEU A 62 -15.81 0.96 -8.81
N ALA A 63 -15.73 1.93 -9.73
CA ALA A 63 -14.55 2.78 -9.86
C ALA A 63 -14.40 3.73 -8.67
N GLU A 64 -15.48 4.29 -8.15
CA GLU A 64 -15.47 5.10 -6.93
C GLU A 64 -15.01 4.27 -5.73
N ILE A 65 -15.59 3.09 -5.54
CA ILE A 65 -15.23 2.15 -4.48
C ILE A 65 -13.76 1.75 -4.59
N ALA A 66 -13.27 1.46 -5.81
CA ALA A 66 -11.86 1.14 -6.02
C ALA A 66 -10.94 2.29 -5.57
N GLY A 67 -11.30 3.53 -5.90
CA GLY A 67 -10.52 4.71 -5.51
C GLY A 67 -10.54 5.00 -4.01
N GLU A 68 -11.64 4.69 -3.33
CA GLU A 68 -11.80 4.95 -1.90
C GLU A 68 -11.06 3.91 -1.04
N TYR A 69 -11.11 2.64 -1.44
CA TYR A 69 -10.68 1.54 -0.58
C TYR A 69 -9.40 0.84 -1.02
N LEU A 70 -9.06 0.85 -2.32
CA LEU A 70 -7.87 0.18 -2.82
C LEU A 70 -6.66 1.13 -2.79
N LYS A 71 -5.49 0.58 -2.47
CA LYS A 71 -4.20 1.27 -2.47
C LYS A 71 -3.13 0.38 -3.09
N LYS A 72 -1.97 0.95 -3.40
CA LYS A 72 -0.79 0.17 -3.78
C LYS A 72 -0.57 -0.98 -2.79
N GLY A 73 -0.40 -2.19 -3.31
CA GLY A 73 -0.23 -3.41 -2.53
C GLY A 73 -1.52 -4.15 -2.18
N SER A 74 -2.70 -3.49 -2.26
CA SER A 74 -3.98 -4.14 -1.99
C SER A 74 -4.20 -5.35 -2.89
N LYS A 75 -4.69 -6.43 -2.31
CA LYS A 75 -5.04 -7.66 -3.02
C LYS A 75 -6.51 -7.64 -3.38
N ALA A 76 -6.81 -7.83 -4.66
CA ALA A 76 -8.17 -7.80 -5.16
C ALA A 76 -8.39 -8.81 -6.30
N TYR A 77 -9.65 -9.20 -6.43
CA TYR A 77 -10.16 -10.07 -7.48
C TYR A 77 -11.01 -9.25 -8.44
N PHE A 78 -10.83 -9.47 -9.73
CA PHE A 78 -11.54 -8.80 -10.80
C PHE A 78 -12.08 -9.79 -11.81
N GLU A 79 -13.33 -9.61 -12.25
CA GLU A 79 -13.87 -10.23 -13.44
C GLU A 79 -14.27 -9.15 -14.43
N GLY A 80 -13.88 -9.30 -15.67
CA GLY A 80 -14.19 -8.35 -16.73
C GLY A 80 -14.08 -8.98 -18.12
N GLN A 81 -14.02 -8.12 -19.12
CA GLN A 81 -13.87 -8.51 -20.51
C GLN A 81 -12.57 -7.93 -21.07
N LEU A 82 -11.88 -8.69 -21.91
CA LEU A 82 -10.73 -8.19 -22.66
C LEU A 82 -11.20 -7.24 -23.76
N GLN A 83 -10.67 -6.03 -23.79
CA GLN A 83 -11.00 -5.03 -24.79
C GLN A 83 -9.74 -4.36 -25.32
N THR A 84 -9.67 -4.19 -26.64
CA THR A 84 -8.59 -3.42 -27.28
C THR A 84 -9.14 -2.08 -27.73
N ARG A 85 -8.52 -1.02 -27.22
CA ARG A 85 -8.87 0.37 -27.55
C ARG A 85 -7.79 0.98 -28.44
N LYS A 86 -8.23 1.59 -29.55
CA LYS A 86 -7.40 2.43 -30.41
C LYS A 86 -7.32 3.84 -29.85
N TRP A 87 -6.14 4.43 -29.84
CA TRP A 87 -5.93 5.83 -29.47
C TRP A 87 -4.77 6.44 -30.27
N GLN A 88 -4.66 7.74 -30.34
CA GLN A 88 -3.58 8.41 -31.03
C GLN A 88 -2.58 8.99 -30.02
N ASP A 89 -1.30 8.78 -30.28
CA ASP A 89 -0.23 9.40 -29.51
C ASP A 89 -0.06 10.88 -29.87
N GLN A 90 0.87 11.56 -29.18
CA GLN A 90 1.15 12.99 -29.43
C GLN A 90 1.67 13.29 -30.84
N GLN A 91 2.14 12.27 -31.56
CA GLN A 91 2.64 12.37 -32.94
C GLN A 91 1.55 12.03 -33.95
N GLY A 92 0.30 11.78 -33.52
CA GLY A 92 -0.84 11.41 -34.36
C GLY A 92 -0.80 9.96 -34.84
N GLN A 93 0.09 9.11 -34.30
CA GLN A 93 0.14 7.71 -34.67
C GLN A 93 -0.91 6.89 -33.94
N ASP A 94 -1.53 5.98 -34.67
CA ASP A 94 -2.50 5.04 -34.11
C ASP A 94 -1.80 4.02 -33.21
N ARG A 95 -2.24 3.93 -31.95
CA ARG A 95 -1.79 2.98 -30.94
C ARG A 95 -2.95 2.12 -30.46
N TYR A 96 -2.65 0.93 -30.05
CA TYR A 96 -3.63 -0.01 -29.51
C TYR A 96 -3.23 -0.39 -28.07
N THR A 97 -4.20 -0.38 -27.19
CA THR A 97 -4.01 -0.84 -25.81
C THR A 97 -5.06 -1.89 -25.49
N THR A 98 -4.61 -3.07 -25.09
CA THR A 98 -5.48 -4.14 -24.60
C THR A 98 -5.56 -4.06 -23.09
N GLU A 99 -6.78 -4.03 -22.58
CA GLU A 99 -7.08 -3.87 -21.16
C GLU A 99 -8.27 -4.73 -20.76
N VAL A 100 -8.38 -5.05 -19.47
CA VAL A 100 -9.53 -5.75 -18.91
C VAL A 100 -10.53 -4.71 -18.42
N VAL A 101 -11.71 -4.73 -18.98
CA VAL A 101 -12.77 -3.77 -18.66
C VAL A 101 -13.77 -4.40 -17.70
N VAL A 102 -13.93 -3.77 -16.53
CA VAL A 102 -14.88 -4.17 -15.47
C VAL A 102 -16.03 -3.16 -15.48
N GLN A 103 -17.17 -3.55 -16.03
CA GLN A 103 -18.34 -2.67 -16.16
C GLN A 103 -19.66 -3.44 -16.19
N GLY A 104 -20.75 -2.77 -15.83
CA GLY A 104 -22.11 -3.29 -15.92
C GLY A 104 -22.35 -4.51 -15.06
N PHE A 105 -23.31 -5.33 -15.49
CA PHE A 105 -23.75 -6.53 -14.74
C PHE A 105 -22.71 -7.66 -14.74
N ASN A 106 -21.76 -7.66 -15.67
CA ASN A 106 -20.76 -8.74 -15.81
C ASN A 106 -19.42 -8.38 -15.15
N GLY A 107 -19.30 -7.17 -14.62
CA GLY A 107 -18.10 -6.73 -13.94
C GLY A 107 -18.15 -7.06 -12.45
N VAL A 108 -17.13 -7.72 -11.93
CA VAL A 108 -16.99 -8.04 -10.50
C VAL A 108 -15.67 -7.48 -10.00
N MET A 109 -15.71 -6.85 -8.83
CA MET A 109 -14.54 -6.49 -8.05
C MET A 109 -14.76 -6.94 -6.61
N GLN A 110 -13.79 -7.67 -6.05
CA GLN A 110 -13.81 -8.09 -4.65
C GLN A 110 -12.46 -7.78 -4.01
N MET A 111 -12.47 -7.01 -2.94
CA MET A 111 -11.29 -6.74 -2.12
C MET A 111 -11.03 -7.95 -1.23
N LEU A 112 -9.76 -8.39 -1.19
CA LEU A 112 -9.34 -9.56 -0.45
C LEU A 112 -8.39 -9.23 0.71
N ASP A 113 -8.01 -7.96 0.84
CA ASP A 113 -7.31 -7.51 2.03
C ASP A 113 -8.28 -7.62 3.20
N GLY A 114 -7.95 -8.44 4.19
CA GLY A 114 -8.65 -8.43 5.48
C GLY A 114 -8.62 -7.00 6.01
N LYS A 115 -9.73 -6.53 6.60
CA LYS A 115 -9.77 -5.26 7.33
C LYS A 115 -8.48 -5.17 8.15
N GLN A 116 -7.60 -4.23 7.82
CA GLN A 116 -6.57 -3.83 8.76
C GLN A 116 -7.33 -3.46 10.05
N LYS A 117 -7.30 -4.35 11.03
CA LYS A 117 -7.66 -4.00 12.40
C LYS A 117 -6.79 -2.80 12.71
N GLY A 118 -7.45 -1.61 12.78
CA GLY A 118 -6.79 -0.41 13.23
C GLY A 118 -5.96 -0.78 14.44
N GLN A 119 -4.71 -0.35 14.44
CA GLN A 119 -3.86 -0.41 15.61
C GLN A 119 -4.68 0.11 16.79
N GLN A 120 -5.17 -0.81 17.62
CA GLN A 120 -5.66 -0.48 18.92
C GLN A 120 -4.46 0.11 19.66
N ALA A 121 -4.50 1.42 19.87
CA ALA A 121 -3.66 2.07 20.84
C ALA A 121 -3.72 1.23 22.14
N PRO A 122 -2.57 0.97 22.81
CA PRO A 122 -2.59 0.24 24.05
C PRO A 122 -3.47 1.01 25.05
N GLN A 123 -4.62 0.46 25.39
CA GLN A 123 -5.42 0.91 26.52
C GLN A 123 -4.53 0.76 27.76
N GLN A 124 -4.06 1.88 28.27
CA GLN A 124 -3.56 1.99 29.64
C GLN A 124 -4.69 1.50 30.55
N GLN A 125 -4.53 0.29 31.07
CA GLN A 125 -5.32 -0.18 32.19
C GLN A 125 -4.97 0.71 33.39
N SER A 126 -5.84 1.64 33.69
CA SER A 126 -5.90 2.28 34.98
C SER A 126 -6.31 1.25 36.01
N GLN A 127 -5.35 0.68 36.70
CA GLN A 127 -5.60 -0.10 37.91
C GLN A 127 -6.08 0.89 38.99
N ALA A 128 -7.38 0.91 39.21
CA ALA A 128 -7.97 1.45 40.42
C ALA A 128 -7.59 0.53 41.59
N GLN A 129 -6.60 0.88 42.35
CA GLN A 129 -6.37 0.31 43.67
C GLN A 129 -7.35 0.94 44.65
N GLN A 130 -8.32 0.15 45.05
CA GLN A 130 -9.14 0.41 46.23
C GLN A 130 -8.29 0.36 47.50
N GLY A 131 -8.51 1.34 48.32
CA GLY A 131 -7.81 1.53 49.55
C GLY A 131 -8.12 0.52 50.65
N PHE A 132 -7.16 0.30 51.49
CA PHE A 132 -7.41 -0.06 52.89
C PHE A 132 -6.69 0.90 53.78
N GLN A 133 -7.51 1.52 54.68
CA GLN A 133 -7.12 2.36 55.80
C GLN A 133 -6.29 1.56 56.78
N GLN A 134 -5.21 2.12 57.29
CA GLN A 134 -4.90 2.15 58.73
C GLN A 134 -3.70 3.06 58.97
N ALA A 135 -3.92 4.09 59.78
CA ALA A 135 -2.90 4.90 60.48
C ALA A 135 -2.72 4.33 61.90
N PRO A 136 -1.90 4.88 62.80
CA PRO A 136 -0.64 5.64 62.68
C PRO A 136 0.45 5.09 63.64
N GLN A 137 1.69 5.49 63.54
CA GLN A 137 2.53 5.95 64.68
C GLN A 137 3.98 6.27 64.28
N GLN A 138 4.30 7.53 64.59
CA GLN A 138 5.50 8.08 65.24
C GLN A 138 6.91 7.63 64.83
N GLY A 139 7.72 8.58 64.33
CA GLY A 139 8.77 9.09 65.19
C GLY A 139 10.11 9.31 64.45
N PHE A 140 10.64 10.54 64.59
CA PHE A 140 12.05 10.97 64.56
C PHE A 140 12.70 11.26 63.21
N GLN A 141 12.78 12.54 62.82
CA GLN A 141 13.96 13.46 62.92
C GLN A 141 15.23 12.94 62.23
N GLN A 142 15.71 13.59 61.22
CA GLN A 142 16.65 14.70 61.16
C GLN A 142 17.12 15.01 59.73
N THR A 143 17.12 16.26 59.41
CA THR A 143 17.76 16.96 58.31
C THR A 143 19.28 17.04 58.48
N PRO A 144 20.03 17.78 57.66
CA PRO A 144 20.23 17.85 56.19
C PRO A 144 21.73 17.80 55.85
N THR A 145 22.13 17.77 54.61
CA THR A 145 23.36 18.47 54.15
C THR A 145 23.56 18.38 52.64
N GLN A 146 23.49 19.56 52.01
CA GLN A 146 24.36 20.21 51.03
C GLN A 146 24.79 19.44 49.77
N ALA A 147 24.33 19.97 48.65
CA ALA A 147 25.08 20.78 47.66
C ALA A 147 26.27 20.12 46.92
N GLN A 148 26.15 20.05 45.66
CA GLN A 148 27.06 20.68 44.68
C GLN A 148 26.70 20.34 43.23
N GLN A 149 26.32 21.39 42.48
CA GLN A 149 26.60 21.52 41.03
C GLN A 149 28.03 22.11 40.92
N PRO A 150 28.63 22.32 39.75
CA PRO A 150 28.35 21.91 38.34
C PRO A 150 29.60 21.34 37.64
N ASN A 151 29.49 20.81 36.46
CA ASN A 151 30.47 21.18 35.42
C ASN A 151 29.95 20.99 33.99
N GLN A 152 30.21 22.00 33.22
CA GLN A 152 30.02 22.17 31.80
C GLN A 152 31.09 21.42 31.01
N GLN A 153 30.79 21.27 29.71
CA GLN A 153 31.68 21.19 28.55
C GLN A 153 31.86 19.81 27.93
N GLY A 154 31.55 19.80 26.64
CA GLY A 154 31.95 18.73 25.72
C GLY A 154 31.13 18.74 24.41
N TRP A 155 31.33 19.76 23.57
CA TRP A 155 30.92 19.74 22.16
C TRP A 155 31.72 18.66 21.43
N GLY A 156 31.05 17.59 20.96
CA GLY A 156 31.62 16.57 20.09
C GLY A 156 30.95 16.67 18.72
N GLN A 157 31.70 17.13 17.74
CA GLN A 157 31.34 17.20 16.32
C GLN A 157 31.07 15.78 15.78
N ALA A 158 29.94 15.63 15.07
CA ALA A 158 29.65 14.45 14.26
C ALA A 158 30.51 14.48 12.97
N PRO A 159 31.09 13.33 12.53
CA PRO A 159 31.80 13.27 11.26
C PRO A 159 30.81 13.28 10.09
N GLN A 160 31.05 14.18 9.15
CA GLN A 160 30.41 14.24 7.83
C GLN A 160 30.84 13.02 7.01
N GLN A 161 29.87 12.25 6.54
CA GLN A 161 30.09 11.24 5.51
C GLN A 161 30.05 11.90 4.13
N PRO A 162 31.01 11.60 3.24
CA PRO A 162 30.97 12.09 1.87
C PRO A 162 29.87 11.41 1.07
N ALA A 163 29.17 12.19 0.24
CA ALA A 163 28.18 11.73 -0.71
C ALA A 163 28.82 10.82 -1.79
N PRO A 164 28.11 9.76 -2.24
CA PRO A 164 28.59 8.96 -3.36
C PRO A 164 28.42 9.73 -4.67
N GLU A 165 29.51 9.87 -5.42
CA GLU A 165 29.52 10.31 -6.82
C GLU A 165 28.79 9.27 -7.68
N PHE A 166 27.72 9.71 -8.34
CA PHE A 166 27.12 8.97 -9.43
C PHE A 166 27.98 9.14 -10.68
N ALA A 167 28.68 8.10 -11.08
CA ALA A 167 29.25 8.01 -12.42
C ALA A 167 28.13 7.67 -13.40
N ASP A 168 27.87 8.60 -14.32
CA ASP A 168 27.10 8.38 -15.55
C ASP A 168 27.89 7.43 -16.46
N ASP A 169 27.41 6.20 -16.58
CA ASP A 169 27.75 5.33 -17.71
C ASP A 169 26.48 4.63 -18.19
N ILE A 170 25.89 5.23 -19.22
CA ILE A 170 24.85 4.61 -20.04
C ILE A 170 25.54 4.07 -21.30
N PRO A 171 25.69 2.77 -21.51
CA PRO A 171 25.95 2.24 -22.84
C PRO A 171 24.62 2.00 -23.58
N PHE A 172 24.62 2.37 -24.84
CA PHE A 172 23.58 2.27 -25.85
C PHE A 172 23.09 0.82 -26.09
#